data_85be59c4058a4119276b4c98ae3538f0
#
_entry.id   85be59c4058a4119276b4c98ae3538f0
#
_cell.length_a   1.000
_cell.length_b   1.000
_cell.length_c   1.000
_cell.angle_alpha   90.00
_cell.angle_beta   90.00
_cell.angle_gamma   90.00
#
_symmetry.space_group_name_H-M   'P 1'
#
loop_
_entity.id
_entity.type
_entity.pdbx_description
1 polymer ?
#
loop_
_entity_poly.entity_id
_entity_poly.type
_entity_poly.pdbx_seq_one_letter_code
_entity_poly.pdbx_strand_id
1 'polypeptide(L)'
;MTLDPIPTPFDPTRYSSAAAHYEQGRVPYAPALIARVAEVTGLGPNHRVLDLGCGPGPLARRFAPFVREVLAIDPNPEMLAEARTLAGQAQNIRFLAGSSYDLDPALGPFRLVVMGRSFHWMDRVDTLRRLDRMIEPEGAVASFHDSAPAVPANAWRKTWNDIRARYEPKLGPHESDPDWIRHEAILLESPFARLETFSVIERRAIDVETLVQRALSMGSTSPAQLGDSMAAMAAEIRAALAHVREEVVETSALVAWRQAS
;
A
#
# COMPACT_ATOMS: atom_id res chain seq x y z
N MET A 1 -24.61 -9.23 -12.13
CA MET A 1 -24.62 -8.26 -11.02
C MET A 1 -23.49 -7.27 -11.34
N THR A 2 -23.81 -6.04 -11.69
CA THR A 2 -22.77 -5.04 -11.95
C THR A 2 -22.12 -4.73 -10.61
N LEU A 3 -20.82 -5.04 -10.49
CA LEU A 3 -20.02 -4.59 -9.38
C LEU A 3 -19.82 -3.07 -9.59
N ASP A 4 -20.63 -2.28 -8.93
CA ASP A 4 -20.46 -0.81 -8.94
C ASP A 4 -19.90 -0.44 -7.56
N PRO A 5 -18.56 -0.50 -7.41
CA PRO A 5 -17.94 -0.15 -6.15
C PRO A 5 -18.16 1.35 -5.91
N ILE A 6 -18.69 1.71 -4.76
CA ILE A 6 -18.77 3.12 -4.35
C ILE A 6 -17.34 3.67 -4.37
N PRO A 7 -16.97 4.53 -5.31
CA PRO A 7 -15.61 5.02 -5.37
C PRO A 7 -15.38 5.91 -4.16
N THR A 8 -14.28 5.66 -3.44
CA THR A 8 -13.82 6.61 -2.43
C THR A 8 -13.53 7.94 -3.13
N PRO A 9 -14.03 9.09 -2.64
CA PRO A 9 -13.76 10.37 -3.25
C PRO A 9 -12.25 10.58 -3.44
N PHE A 10 -11.85 10.88 -4.67
CA PHE A 10 -10.45 11.13 -4.99
C PHE A 10 -9.98 12.41 -4.30
N ASP A 11 -8.97 12.26 -3.45
CA ASP A 11 -8.34 13.35 -2.71
C ASP A 11 -6.82 13.16 -2.73
N PRO A 12 -6.11 13.87 -3.63
CA PRO A 12 -4.65 13.73 -3.76
C PRO A 12 -3.89 14.25 -2.54
N THR A 13 -4.52 15.03 -1.66
CA THR A 13 -3.86 15.65 -0.49
C THR A 13 -4.02 14.84 0.80
N ARG A 14 -4.84 13.79 0.77
CA ARG A 14 -5.21 12.98 1.96
C ARG A 14 -4.03 12.56 2.83
N TYR A 15 -2.89 12.28 2.23
CA TYR A 15 -1.68 11.79 2.91
C TYR A 15 -0.55 12.82 2.99
N SER A 16 -0.74 14.07 2.54
CA SER A 16 0.33 15.09 2.53
C SER A 16 1.02 15.24 3.88
N SER A 17 0.25 15.44 4.95
CA SER A 17 0.82 15.59 6.29
C SER A 17 1.32 14.29 6.92
N ALA A 18 0.97 13.13 6.36
CA ALA A 18 1.41 11.81 6.81
C ALA A 18 2.75 11.36 6.18
N ALA A 19 3.22 12.02 5.11
CA ALA A 19 4.36 11.57 4.31
C ALA A 19 5.63 11.37 5.16
N ALA A 20 5.97 12.33 6.03
CA ALA A 20 7.15 12.26 6.90
C ALA A 20 7.10 11.13 7.95
N HIS A 21 5.91 10.60 8.24
CA HIS A 21 5.70 9.54 9.24
C HIS A 21 5.58 8.15 8.60
N TYR A 22 5.45 8.11 7.26
CA TYR A 22 5.05 6.89 6.56
C TYR A 22 6.11 5.79 6.64
N GLU A 23 7.36 6.09 6.30
CA GLU A 23 8.44 5.09 6.27
C GLU A 23 8.72 4.49 7.65
N GLN A 24 8.70 5.32 8.70
CA GLN A 24 8.95 4.88 10.07
C GLN A 24 7.76 4.16 10.70
N GLY A 25 6.53 4.53 10.32
CA GLY A 25 5.31 4.02 10.92
C GLY A 25 4.78 2.74 10.27
N ARG A 26 4.86 2.64 8.95
CA ARG A 26 4.24 1.51 8.24
C ARG A 26 5.06 0.23 8.35
N VAL A 27 4.35 -0.89 8.41
CA VAL A 27 4.98 -2.22 8.33
C VAL A 27 5.67 -2.34 6.99
N PRO A 28 7.00 -2.56 6.92
CA PRO A 28 7.69 -2.83 5.67
C PRO A 28 7.31 -4.21 5.13
N TYR A 29 7.17 -4.33 3.83
CA TYR A 29 6.92 -5.62 3.19
C TYR A 29 8.13 -6.55 3.34
N ALA A 30 7.90 -7.80 3.72
CA ALA A 30 8.94 -8.80 3.92
C ALA A 30 9.76 -9.01 2.63
N PRO A 31 11.10 -9.01 2.69
CA PRO A 31 11.93 -9.27 1.51
C PRO A 31 11.62 -10.59 0.82
N ALA A 32 11.28 -11.63 1.59
CA ALA A 32 10.88 -12.93 1.06
C ALA A 32 9.59 -12.87 0.23
N LEU A 33 8.62 -12.03 0.63
CA LEU A 33 7.40 -11.81 -0.14
C LEU A 33 7.71 -11.14 -1.49
N ILE A 34 8.56 -10.11 -1.49
CA ILE A 34 8.98 -9.42 -2.71
C ILE A 34 9.68 -10.36 -3.67
N ALA A 35 10.64 -11.16 -3.16
CA ALA A 35 11.37 -12.15 -3.96
C ALA A 35 10.42 -13.21 -4.55
N ARG A 36 9.44 -13.68 -3.74
CA ARG A 36 8.45 -14.65 -4.22
C ARG A 36 7.56 -14.08 -5.33
N VAL A 37 7.08 -12.84 -5.18
CA VAL A 37 6.29 -12.18 -6.23
C VAL A 37 7.13 -11.97 -7.49
N ALA A 38 8.39 -11.55 -7.37
CA ALA A 38 9.30 -11.42 -8.51
C ALA A 38 9.48 -12.75 -9.25
N GLU A 39 9.67 -13.85 -8.51
CA GLU A 39 9.83 -15.19 -9.07
C GLU A 39 8.59 -15.66 -9.83
N VAL A 40 7.40 -15.64 -9.17
CA VAL A 40 6.17 -16.19 -9.78
C VAL A 40 5.64 -15.36 -10.96
N THR A 41 6.00 -14.07 -11.02
CA THR A 41 5.68 -13.20 -12.16
C THR A 41 6.77 -13.21 -13.24
N GLY A 42 7.85 -13.97 -13.04
CA GLY A 42 8.96 -14.08 -13.97
C GLY A 42 9.66 -12.75 -14.21
N LEU A 43 9.79 -11.91 -13.18
CA LEU A 43 10.55 -10.65 -13.30
C LEU A 43 12.02 -10.92 -13.64
N GLY A 44 12.58 -10.05 -14.45
CA GLY A 44 13.99 -10.11 -14.83
C GLY A 44 14.50 -8.75 -15.33
N PRO A 45 15.81 -8.64 -15.61
CA PRO A 45 16.49 -7.38 -15.86
C PRO A 45 16.04 -6.61 -17.12
N ASN A 46 15.24 -7.23 -17.97
CA ASN A 46 14.68 -6.60 -19.18
C ASN A 46 13.25 -6.08 -18.96
N HIS A 47 12.62 -6.44 -17.85
CA HIS A 47 11.23 -6.08 -17.58
C HIS A 47 11.09 -4.70 -16.93
N ARG A 48 9.87 -4.22 -16.90
CA ARG A 48 9.47 -2.97 -16.25
C ARG A 48 8.37 -3.27 -15.22
N VAL A 49 8.39 -2.52 -14.12
CA VAL A 49 7.35 -2.53 -13.08
C VAL A 49 6.69 -1.15 -13.02
N LEU A 50 5.38 -1.14 -12.83
CA LEU A 50 4.63 0.05 -12.44
C LEU A 50 4.27 -0.08 -10.94
N ASP A 51 4.66 0.90 -10.13
CA ASP A 51 4.19 1.06 -8.74
C ASP A 51 3.12 2.17 -8.73
N LEU A 52 1.85 1.77 -8.65
CA LEU A 52 0.69 2.67 -8.77
C LEU A 52 0.13 3.05 -7.40
N GLY A 53 0.11 4.35 -7.11
CA GLY A 53 -0.11 4.87 -5.76
C GLY A 53 1.10 4.54 -4.88
N CYS A 54 2.29 4.90 -5.37
CA CYS A 54 3.55 4.43 -4.80
C CYS A 54 3.85 5.03 -3.42
N GLY A 55 3.19 6.13 -3.02
CA GLY A 55 3.53 6.85 -1.80
C GLY A 55 5.01 7.23 -1.75
N PRO A 56 5.72 7.00 -0.63
CA PRO A 56 7.14 7.25 -0.52
C PRO A 56 8.02 6.15 -1.16
N GLY A 57 7.45 5.31 -2.02
CA GLY A 57 8.13 4.34 -2.86
C GLY A 57 8.64 3.06 -2.19
N PRO A 58 7.99 2.49 -1.17
CA PRO A 58 8.50 1.28 -0.51
C PRO A 58 8.55 0.07 -1.45
N LEU A 59 7.58 -0.11 -2.35
CA LEU A 59 7.60 -1.18 -3.33
C LEU A 59 8.53 -0.85 -4.50
N ALA A 60 8.54 0.39 -4.99
CA ALA A 60 9.44 0.81 -6.05
C ALA A 60 10.90 0.48 -5.72
N ARG A 61 11.37 0.84 -4.52
CA ARG A 61 12.74 0.55 -4.07
C ARG A 61 13.03 -0.96 -3.95
N ARG A 62 12.02 -1.75 -3.56
CA ARG A 62 12.19 -3.20 -3.37
C ARG A 62 12.18 -3.98 -4.69
N PHE A 63 11.44 -3.50 -5.70
CA PHE A 63 11.41 -4.13 -7.01
C PHE A 63 12.51 -3.64 -7.96
N ALA A 64 13.10 -2.46 -7.72
CA ALA A 64 14.17 -1.92 -8.55
C ALA A 64 15.35 -2.89 -8.80
N PRO A 65 15.83 -3.70 -7.83
CA PRO A 65 16.94 -4.64 -8.07
C PRO A 65 16.63 -5.77 -9.07
N PHE A 66 15.36 -6.04 -9.36
CA PHE A 66 14.95 -7.16 -10.21
C PHE A 66 14.72 -6.77 -11.68
N VAL A 67 14.66 -5.46 -11.99
CA VAL A 67 14.12 -4.98 -13.28
C VAL A 67 14.95 -3.87 -13.89
N ARG A 68 14.70 -3.61 -15.18
CA ARG A 68 15.32 -2.50 -15.89
C ARG A 68 14.87 -1.15 -15.38
N GLU A 69 13.58 -1.00 -15.13
CA GLU A 69 12.95 0.26 -14.72
C GLU A 69 11.74 0.00 -13.82
N VAL A 70 11.59 0.83 -12.80
CA VAL A 70 10.34 1.01 -12.08
C VAL A 70 9.79 2.39 -12.39
N LEU A 71 8.58 2.45 -12.95
CA LEU A 71 7.79 3.67 -13.01
C LEU A 71 6.91 3.73 -11.75
N ALA A 72 7.10 4.76 -10.92
CA ALA A 72 6.38 4.95 -9.67
C ALA A 72 5.48 6.18 -9.78
N ILE A 73 4.17 5.98 -9.67
CA ILE A 73 3.16 7.03 -9.86
C ILE A 73 2.41 7.26 -8.54
N ASP A 74 2.32 8.53 -8.13
CA ASP A 74 1.48 8.95 -7.00
C ASP A 74 0.91 10.36 -7.25
N PRO A 75 -0.35 10.63 -6.87
CA PRO A 75 -0.92 11.96 -7.05
C PRO A 75 -0.42 12.98 -6.02
N ASN A 76 0.18 12.53 -4.92
CA ASN A 76 0.57 13.38 -3.81
C ASN A 76 2.02 13.87 -3.96
N PRO A 77 2.27 15.19 -4.07
CA PRO A 77 3.60 15.73 -4.29
C PRO A 77 4.54 15.55 -3.08
N GLU A 78 4.03 15.59 -1.85
CA GLU A 78 4.81 15.38 -0.63
C GLU A 78 5.29 13.93 -0.53
N MET A 79 4.42 12.97 -0.88
CA MET A 79 4.80 11.56 -0.98
C MET A 79 5.90 11.34 -2.03
N LEU A 80 5.78 11.98 -3.20
CA LEU A 80 6.81 11.88 -4.24
C LEU A 80 8.12 12.57 -3.85
N ALA A 81 8.07 13.65 -3.09
CA ALA A 81 9.28 14.31 -2.58
C ALA A 81 10.02 13.37 -1.60
N GLU A 82 9.29 12.75 -0.69
CA GLU A 82 9.85 11.74 0.23
C GLU A 82 10.37 10.52 -0.53
N ALA A 83 9.64 10.04 -1.54
CA ALA A 83 10.04 8.91 -2.37
C ALA A 83 11.38 9.15 -3.07
N ARG A 84 11.60 10.35 -3.63
CA ARG A 84 12.89 10.74 -4.26
C ARG A 84 14.03 10.77 -3.25
N THR A 85 13.77 11.30 -2.05
CA THR A 85 14.75 11.33 -0.96
C THR A 85 15.15 9.92 -0.54
N LEU A 86 14.19 9.04 -0.33
CA LEU A 86 14.40 7.65 0.11
C LEU A 86 14.99 6.75 -0.98
N ALA A 87 14.74 7.03 -2.25
CA ALA A 87 15.34 6.29 -3.36
C ALA A 87 16.84 6.54 -3.50
N GLY A 88 17.33 7.67 -2.97
CA GLY A 88 18.74 7.99 -2.98
C GLY A 88 19.33 8.03 -4.41
N GLN A 89 20.30 7.15 -4.67
CA GLN A 89 21.00 7.08 -5.96
C GLN A 89 20.43 6.00 -6.90
N ALA A 90 19.25 5.43 -6.62
CA ALA A 90 18.62 4.45 -7.51
C ALA A 90 18.29 5.10 -8.87
N GLN A 91 19.04 4.74 -9.92
CA GLN A 91 18.91 5.35 -11.25
C GLN A 91 17.76 4.75 -12.08
N ASN A 92 17.25 3.60 -11.70
CA ASN A 92 16.21 2.88 -12.44
C ASN A 92 14.80 3.04 -11.85
N ILE A 93 14.59 4.03 -10.97
CA ILE A 93 13.26 4.39 -10.47
C ILE A 93 12.90 5.77 -11.02
N ARG A 94 11.80 5.84 -11.77
CA ARG A 94 11.27 7.10 -12.30
C ARG A 94 9.98 7.45 -11.58
N PHE A 95 9.94 8.60 -10.89
CA PHE A 95 8.78 9.11 -10.19
C PHE A 95 7.99 10.09 -11.05
N LEU A 96 6.69 9.85 -11.18
CA LEU A 96 5.75 10.65 -11.96
C LEU A 96 4.55 11.06 -11.10
N ALA A 97 4.19 12.34 -11.15
CA ALA A 97 2.94 12.81 -10.55
C ALA A 97 1.76 12.38 -11.44
N GLY A 98 0.75 11.77 -10.82
CA GLY A 98 -0.44 11.28 -11.50
C GLY A 98 -1.19 10.25 -10.66
N SER A 99 -2.32 9.83 -11.16
CA SER A 99 -3.24 8.90 -10.50
C SER A 99 -3.62 7.74 -11.43
N SER A 100 -4.48 6.83 -10.96
CA SER A 100 -5.06 5.78 -11.80
C SER A 100 -5.92 6.34 -12.95
N TYR A 101 -6.39 7.56 -12.83
CA TYR A 101 -7.17 8.25 -13.88
C TYR A 101 -6.29 8.77 -15.03
N ASP A 102 -4.97 8.95 -14.78
CA ASP A 102 -4.01 9.51 -15.74
C ASP A 102 -3.21 8.43 -16.49
N LEU A 103 -3.59 7.15 -16.34
CA LEU A 103 -2.92 6.03 -17.00
C LEU A 103 -3.07 6.10 -18.52
N ASP A 104 -1.92 6.20 -19.21
CA ASP A 104 -1.82 6.19 -20.67
C ASP A 104 -1.14 4.89 -21.12
N PRO A 105 -1.72 4.15 -22.08
CA PRO A 105 -1.09 2.95 -22.67
C PRO A 105 0.34 3.17 -23.18
N ALA A 106 0.69 4.39 -23.60
CA ALA A 106 2.04 4.73 -24.04
C ALA A 106 3.11 4.62 -22.94
N LEU A 107 2.72 4.59 -21.66
CA LEU A 107 3.64 4.36 -20.53
C LEU A 107 4.12 2.90 -20.45
N GLY A 108 3.32 1.95 -20.97
CA GLY A 108 3.63 0.52 -20.95
C GLY A 108 4.62 0.06 -22.04
N PRO A 109 4.83 -1.24 -22.25
CA PRO A 109 4.26 -2.31 -21.41
C PRO A 109 5.01 -2.54 -20.09
N PHE A 110 4.31 -3.16 -19.14
CA PHE A 110 4.84 -3.59 -17.85
C PHE A 110 4.68 -5.09 -17.64
N ARG A 111 5.68 -5.74 -17.04
CA ARG A 111 5.59 -7.15 -16.62
C ARG A 111 4.75 -7.30 -15.36
N LEU A 112 4.85 -6.33 -14.45
CA LEU A 112 4.13 -6.34 -13.19
C LEU A 112 3.65 -4.92 -12.85
N VAL A 113 2.42 -4.81 -12.39
CA VAL A 113 1.91 -3.61 -11.73
C VAL A 113 1.71 -3.93 -10.26
N VAL A 114 2.30 -3.13 -9.37
CA VAL A 114 2.16 -3.29 -7.92
C VAL A 114 1.38 -2.12 -7.33
N MET A 115 0.55 -2.41 -6.36
CA MET A 115 -0.28 -1.45 -5.63
C MET A 115 -0.16 -1.74 -4.13
N GLY A 116 0.62 -0.93 -3.42
CA GLY A 116 0.88 -1.11 -2.00
C GLY A 116 -0.07 -0.28 -1.13
N ARG A 117 -1.10 -0.87 -0.52
CA ARG A 117 -2.11 -0.14 0.30
C ARG A 117 -2.78 1.00 -0.47
N SER A 118 -2.90 0.89 -1.79
CA SER A 118 -3.39 1.97 -2.64
C SER A 118 -4.61 1.59 -3.48
N PHE A 119 -4.79 0.31 -3.82
CA PHE A 119 -5.84 -0.14 -4.74
C PHE A 119 -7.26 0.23 -4.28
N HIS A 120 -7.52 0.24 -2.98
CA HIS A 120 -8.82 0.62 -2.40
C HIS A 120 -9.17 2.13 -2.53
N TRP A 121 -8.21 2.97 -2.90
CA TRP A 121 -8.43 4.39 -3.18
C TRP A 121 -8.80 4.69 -4.63
N MET A 122 -8.74 3.68 -5.51
CA MET A 122 -8.93 3.82 -6.95
C MET A 122 -10.35 3.42 -7.36
N ASP A 123 -10.80 3.91 -8.50
CA ASP A 123 -11.85 3.20 -9.25
C ASP A 123 -11.24 1.88 -9.75
N ARG A 124 -11.46 0.84 -8.97
CA ARG A 124 -10.77 -0.45 -9.17
C ARG A 124 -11.10 -1.10 -10.51
N VAL A 125 -12.36 -0.98 -10.95
CA VAL A 125 -12.83 -1.55 -12.21
C VAL A 125 -12.21 -0.81 -13.40
N ASP A 126 -12.28 0.53 -13.41
CA ASP A 126 -11.69 1.34 -14.48
C ASP A 126 -10.16 1.21 -14.50
N THR A 127 -9.54 1.20 -13.33
CA THR A 127 -8.09 1.00 -13.20
C THR A 127 -7.64 -0.31 -13.85
N LEU A 128 -8.29 -1.45 -13.55
CA LEU A 128 -7.94 -2.74 -14.15
C LEU A 128 -8.15 -2.76 -15.66
N ARG A 129 -9.21 -2.10 -16.15
CA ARG A 129 -9.47 -1.98 -17.60
C ARG A 129 -8.37 -1.17 -18.32
N ARG A 130 -7.84 -0.11 -17.69
CA ARG A 130 -6.71 0.67 -18.22
C ARG A 130 -5.42 -0.14 -18.21
N LEU A 131 -5.14 -0.81 -17.09
CA LEU A 131 -3.95 -1.64 -16.90
C LEU A 131 -3.89 -2.81 -17.89
N ASP A 132 -5.04 -3.37 -18.31
CA ASP A 132 -5.09 -4.45 -19.29
C ASP A 132 -4.40 -4.08 -20.63
N ARG A 133 -4.41 -2.80 -20.98
CA ARG A 133 -3.75 -2.29 -22.20
C ARG A 133 -2.27 -1.96 -22.01
N MET A 134 -1.77 -2.03 -20.77
CA MET A 134 -0.43 -1.60 -20.38
C MET A 134 0.43 -2.75 -19.87
N ILE A 135 -0.15 -3.92 -19.69
CA ILE A 135 0.53 -5.10 -19.12
C ILE A 135 0.86 -6.08 -20.25
N GLU A 136 2.08 -6.63 -20.21
CA GLU A 136 2.55 -7.70 -21.12
C GLU A 136 1.57 -8.88 -21.12
N PRO A 137 1.52 -9.70 -22.18
CA PRO A 137 0.60 -10.85 -22.25
C PRO A 137 0.68 -11.78 -21.02
N GLU A 138 1.89 -12.06 -20.54
CA GLU A 138 2.15 -12.88 -19.35
C GLU A 138 2.34 -12.07 -18.07
N GLY A 139 2.02 -10.77 -18.12
CA GLY A 139 2.18 -9.88 -16.97
C GLY A 139 1.07 -10.04 -15.94
N ALA A 140 1.25 -9.39 -14.80
CA ALA A 140 0.36 -9.50 -13.65
C ALA A 140 0.10 -8.15 -12.99
N VAL A 141 -0.97 -8.10 -12.21
CA VAL A 141 -1.20 -7.06 -11.19
C VAL A 141 -1.03 -7.68 -9.80
N ALA A 142 -0.52 -6.92 -8.82
CA ALA A 142 -0.35 -7.40 -7.46
C ALA A 142 -0.74 -6.31 -6.45
N SER A 143 -1.69 -6.62 -5.58
CA SER A 143 -2.07 -5.77 -4.45
C SER A 143 -1.36 -6.23 -3.19
N PHE A 144 -0.62 -5.31 -2.54
CA PHE A 144 0.14 -5.58 -1.33
C PHE A 144 -0.51 -4.93 -0.12
N HIS A 145 -0.58 -5.67 0.98
CA HIS A 145 -1.09 -5.18 2.26
C HIS A 145 -0.40 -5.83 3.45
N ASP A 146 -0.71 -5.34 4.63
CA ASP A 146 -0.27 -5.92 5.88
C ASP A 146 -1.45 -6.11 6.82
N SER A 147 -1.33 -7.12 7.65
CA SER A 147 -2.23 -7.41 8.73
C SER A 147 -1.47 -7.77 10.01
N ALA A 148 -2.19 -7.91 11.10
CA ALA A 148 -1.61 -8.37 12.35
C ALA A 148 -2.43 -9.56 12.86
N PRO A 149 -1.84 -10.76 12.88
CA PRO A 149 -2.48 -11.94 13.43
C PRO A 149 -2.92 -11.74 14.89
N ALA A 150 -4.05 -12.35 15.25
CA ALA A 150 -4.57 -12.34 16.62
C ALA A 150 -3.78 -13.32 17.50
N VAL A 151 -2.61 -12.87 17.95
CA VAL A 151 -1.69 -13.63 18.81
C VAL A 151 -1.37 -12.84 20.08
N PRO A 152 -0.94 -13.50 21.19
CA PRO A 152 -0.65 -12.80 22.46
C PRO A 152 0.34 -11.64 22.32
N ALA A 153 1.36 -11.75 21.48
CA ALA A 153 2.33 -10.68 21.20
C ALA A 153 1.69 -9.40 20.64
N ASN A 154 0.49 -9.50 20.05
CA ASN A 154 -0.25 -8.39 19.46
C ASN A 154 -1.39 -7.88 20.36
N ALA A 155 -1.50 -8.33 21.62
CA ALA A 155 -2.58 -7.92 22.52
C ALA A 155 -2.62 -6.39 22.76
N TRP A 156 -1.48 -5.71 22.69
CA TRP A 156 -1.34 -4.27 22.78
C TRP A 156 -2.15 -3.50 21.70
N ARG A 157 -2.45 -4.13 20.56
CA ARG A 157 -3.17 -3.50 19.44
C ARG A 157 -4.57 -3.03 19.82
N LYS A 158 -5.24 -3.76 20.74
CA LYS A 158 -6.54 -3.30 21.24
C LYS A 158 -6.42 -1.93 21.88
N THR A 159 -5.48 -1.75 22.82
CA THR A 159 -5.23 -0.46 23.47
C THR A 159 -4.86 0.63 22.46
N TRP A 160 -3.99 0.31 21.49
CA TRP A 160 -3.59 1.24 20.43
C TRP A 160 -4.77 1.67 19.54
N ASN A 161 -5.63 0.73 19.15
CA ASN A 161 -6.83 1.04 18.37
C ASN A 161 -7.84 1.86 19.19
N ASP A 162 -8.05 1.54 20.46
CA ASP A 162 -8.95 2.26 21.36
C ASP A 162 -8.48 3.72 21.57
N ILE A 163 -7.16 3.95 21.68
CA ILE A 163 -6.60 5.30 21.75
C ILE A 163 -6.90 6.04 20.45
N ARG A 164 -6.52 5.50 19.30
CA ARG A 164 -6.75 6.14 18.00
C ARG A 164 -8.21 6.50 17.76
N ALA A 165 -9.12 5.56 18.04
CA ALA A 165 -10.56 5.75 17.83
C ALA A 165 -11.15 6.95 18.57
N ARG A 166 -10.52 7.40 19.69
CA ARG A 166 -10.94 8.61 20.40
C ARG A 166 -10.58 9.90 19.68
N TYR A 167 -9.56 9.85 18.84
CA TYR A 167 -9.04 11.00 18.09
C TYR A 167 -9.44 10.99 16.61
N GLU A 168 -9.87 9.84 16.08
CA GLU A 168 -10.30 9.73 14.69
C GLU A 168 -11.61 10.49 14.44
N PRO A 169 -11.65 11.42 13.47
CA PRO A 169 -12.91 11.93 12.98
C PRO A 169 -13.71 10.76 12.39
N LYS A 170 -15.04 10.80 12.51
CA LYS A 170 -15.91 9.82 11.86
C LYS A 170 -15.79 10.02 10.35
N LEU A 171 -14.95 9.22 9.71
CA LEU A 171 -14.77 9.18 8.27
C LEU A 171 -15.83 8.27 7.64
N GLY A 172 -16.15 8.55 6.35
CA GLY A 172 -17.12 7.79 5.56
C GLY A 172 -16.76 6.31 5.36
N PRO A 173 -17.38 5.64 4.36
CA PRO A 173 -17.29 4.17 4.19
C PRO A 173 -15.84 3.67 4.18
N HIS A 174 -15.59 2.58 4.91
CA HIS A 174 -14.28 1.98 5.12
C HIS A 174 -14.33 0.50 4.75
N GLU A 175 -13.17 -0.20 4.66
CA GLU A 175 -13.08 -1.65 4.44
C GLU A 175 -13.86 -2.51 5.45
N SER A 176 -14.27 -1.92 6.59
CA SER A 176 -15.20 -2.51 7.56
C SER A 176 -16.66 -2.29 7.21
N ASP A 177 -16.98 -1.55 6.14
CA ASP A 177 -18.35 -1.38 5.66
C ASP A 177 -18.90 -2.74 5.16
N PRO A 178 -20.10 -3.18 5.57
CA PRO A 178 -20.72 -4.41 5.08
C PRO A 178 -20.89 -4.45 3.56
N ASP A 179 -20.98 -3.29 2.91
CA ASP A 179 -21.12 -3.16 1.47
C ASP A 179 -19.78 -3.09 0.72
N TRP A 180 -18.65 -3.21 1.46
CA TRP A 180 -17.35 -3.20 0.84
C TRP A 180 -17.10 -4.46 -0.01
N ILE A 181 -16.91 -4.25 -1.30
CA ILE A 181 -16.56 -5.33 -2.23
C ILE A 181 -15.06 -5.62 -2.13
N ARG A 182 -14.69 -6.85 -1.78
CA ARG A 182 -13.29 -7.28 -1.66
C ARG A 182 -12.54 -7.19 -2.99
N HIS A 183 -11.22 -7.05 -2.92
CA HIS A 183 -10.38 -6.96 -4.12
C HIS A 183 -10.47 -8.21 -4.99
N GLU A 184 -10.55 -9.39 -4.37
CA GLU A 184 -10.67 -10.66 -5.07
C GLU A 184 -11.91 -10.72 -5.96
N ALA A 185 -13.05 -10.22 -5.48
CA ALA A 185 -14.29 -10.20 -6.25
C ALA A 185 -14.17 -9.29 -7.49
N ILE A 186 -13.52 -8.12 -7.35
CA ILE A 186 -13.27 -7.20 -8.45
C ILE A 186 -12.31 -7.81 -9.49
N LEU A 187 -11.24 -8.46 -9.01
CA LEU A 187 -10.24 -9.08 -9.87
C LEU A 187 -10.83 -10.27 -10.66
N LEU A 188 -11.63 -11.11 -10.01
CA LEU A 188 -12.28 -12.25 -10.67
C LEU A 188 -13.22 -11.85 -11.81
N GLU A 189 -13.82 -10.65 -11.75
CA GLU A 189 -14.67 -10.09 -12.80
C GLU A 189 -13.88 -9.21 -13.81
N SER A 190 -12.55 -9.22 -13.74
CA SER A 190 -11.65 -8.45 -14.59
C SER A 190 -10.89 -9.36 -15.57
N PRO A 191 -10.11 -8.81 -16.51
CA PRO A 191 -9.20 -9.59 -17.34
C PRO A 191 -8.16 -10.39 -16.52
N PHE A 192 -7.91 -10.05 -15.26
CA PHE A 192 -6.93 -10.67 -14.38
C PHE A 192 -7.60 -11.65 -13.40
N ALA A 193 -8.27 -12.68 -13.91
CA ALA A 193 -9.15 -13.56 -13.13
C ALA A 193 -8.47 -14.83 -12.57
N ARG A 194 -7.15 -15.03 -12.78
CA ARG A 194 -6.37 -16.08 -12.11
C ARG A 194 -5.63 -15.51 -10.93
N LEU A 195 -6.04 -15.87 -9.71
CA LEU A 195 -5.55 -15.28 -8.47
C LEU A 195 -4.70 -16.25 -7.66
N GLU A 196 -3.61 -15.77 -7.09
CA GLU A 196 -2.84 -16.46 -6.05
C GLU A 196 -2.49 -15.47 -4.94
N THR A 197 -2.54 -15.94 -3.70
CA THR A 197 -2.15 -15.14 -2.53
C THR A 197 -0.89 -15.70 -1.92
N PHE A 198 0.08 -14.83 -1.66
CA PHE A 198 1.31 -15.13 -0.96
C PHE A 198 1.38 -14.31 0.31
N SER A 199 1.81 -14.90 1.42
CA SER A 199 2.01 -14.18 2.66
C SER A 199 3.26 -14.62 3.41
N VAL A 200 3.79 -13.70 4.23
CA VAL A 200 4.87 -13.95 5.16
C VAL A 200 4.44 -13.42 6.52
N ILE A 201 4.47 -14.32 7.52
CA ILE A 201 4.20 -13.96 8.91
C ILE A 201 5.53 -13.96 9.64
N GLU A 202 5.87 -12.85 10.27
CA GLU A 202 7.15 -12.70 10.97
C GLU A 202 6.99 -11.96 12.31
N ARG A 203 7.89 -12.27 13.23
CA ARG A 203 8.04 -11.55 14.49
C ARG A 203 9.08 -10.44 14.31
N ARG A 204 8.77 -9.26 14.81
CA ARG A 204 9.64 -8.08 14.65
C ARG A 204 9.78 -7.32 15.96
N ALA A 205 10.97 -6.77 16.17
CA ALA A 205 11.14 -5.77 17.21
C ALA A 205 10.39 -4.48 16.83
N ILE A 206 9.76 -3.86 17.82
CA ILE A 206 9.09 -2.58 17.68
C ILE A 206 9.27 -1.78 18.96
N ASP A 207 9.23 -0.48 18.86
CA ASP A 207 9.21 0.43 20.02
C ASP A 207 7.96 1.31 19.99
N VAL A 208 7.76 2.02 21.07
CA VAL A 208 6.58 2.89 21.22
C VAL A 208 6.61 4.07 20.24
N GLU A 209 7.78 4.56 19.84
CA GLU A 209 7.88 5.64 18.87
C GLU A 209 7.42 5.19 17.48
N THR A 210 7.74 3.96 17.07
CA THR A 210 7.20 3.36 15.86
C THR A 210 5.68 3.28 15.90
N LEU A 211 5.06 3.01 17.05
CA LEU A 211 3.60 3.00 17.21
C LEU A 211 2.99 4.40 17.07
N VAL A 212 3.67 5.43 17.58
CA VAL A 212 3.29 6.83 17.37
C VAL A 212 3.39 7.19 15.89
N GLN A 213 4.53 6.90 15.26
CA GLN A 213 4.72 7.17 13.82
C GLN A 213 3.67 6.43 12.96
N ARG A 214 3.34 5.19 13.34
CA ARG A 214 2.30 4.40 12.68
C ARG A 214 0.93 5.07 12.75
N ALA A 215 0.56 5.61 13.92
CA ALA A 215 -0.69 6.35 14.05
C ALA A 215 -0.69 7.60 13.16
N LEU A 216 0.38 8.38 13.15
CA LEU A 216 0.52 9.61 12.36
C LEU A 216 0.61 9.35 10.84
N SER A 217 1.00 8.14 10.43
CA SER A 217 1.07 7.73 9.02
C SER A 217 -0.28 7.34 8.42
N MET A 218 -1.34 7.30 9.21
CA MET A 218 -2.68 6.93 8.74
C MET A 218 -3.47 8.17 8.32
N GLY A 219 -4.28 8.05 7.26
CA GLY A 219 -5.08 9.17 6.77
C GLY A 219 -6.05 9.73 7.82
N SER A 220 -6.64 8.86 8.65
CA SER A 220 -7.60 9.24 9.69
C SER A 220 -6.98 9.92 10.91
N THR A 221 -5.71 9.65 11.20
CA THR A 221 -4.96 10.23 12.32
C THR A 221 -3.68 10.94 11.86
N SER A 222 -3.67 11.42 10.63
CA SER A 222 -2.59 12.26 10.11
C SER A 222 -2.48 13.58 10.87
N PRO A 223 -1.33 14.24 10.88
CA PRO A 223 -1.16 15.53 11.55
C PRO A 223 -2.21 16.57 11.17
N ALA A 224 -2.60 16.64 9.89
CA ALA A 224 -3.64 17.57 9.43
C ALA A 224 -5.03 17.24 10.01
N GLN A 225 -5.34 15.96 10.25
CA GLN A 225 -6.62 15.56 10.84
C GLN A 225 -6.65 15.79 12.35
N LEU A 226 -5.52 15.60 13.03
CA LEU A 226 -5.43 15.73 14.47
C LEU A 226 -5.30 17.17 14.96
N GLY A 227 -4.64 18.04 14.17
CA GLY A 227 -4.36 19.42 14.61
C GLY A 227 -3.71 19.45 15.99
N ASP A 228 -4.28 20.25 16.88
CA ASP A 228 -3.78 20.41 18.27
C ASP A 228 -3.84 19.14 19.12
N SER A 229 -4.64 18.15 18.73
CA SER A 229 -4.78 16.88 19.45
C SER A 229 -3.62 15.90 19.19
N MET A 230 -2.76 16.17 18.22
CA MET A 230 -1.65 15.28 17.83
C MET A 230 -0.72 14.97 19.03
N ALA A 231 -0.31 15.99 19.77
CA ALA A 231 0.58 15.83 20.90
C ALA A 231 -0.07 15.01 22.04
N ALA A 232 -1.36 15.19 22.26
CA ALA A 232 -2.12 14.46 23.28
C ALA A 232 -2.24 12.98 22.92
N MET A 233 -2.60 12.65 21.67
CA MET A 233 -2.65 11.25 21.19
C MET A 233 -1.28 10.57 21.30
N ALA A 234 -0.22 11.23 20.87
CA ALA A 234 1.14 10.68 20.94
C ALA A 234 1.57 10.43 22.41
N ALA A 235 1.28 11.35 23.31
CA ALA A 235 1.58 11.18 24.74
C ALA A 235 0.81 10.00 25.35
N GLU A 236 -0.45 9.83 25.00
CA GLU A 236 -1.28 8.72 25.46
C GLU A 236 -0.77 7.35 24.95
N ILE A 237 -0.39 7.26 23.67
CA ILE A 237 0.24 6.06 23.10
C ILE A 237 1.53 5.73 23.87
N ARG A 238 2.41 6.71 24.10
CA ARG A 238 3.66 6.51 24.85
C ARG A 238 3.41 6.02 26.27
N ALA A 239 2.47 6.63 26.97
CA ALA A 239 2.15 6.24 28.35
C ALA A 239 1.59 4.81 28.44
N ALA A 240 0.66 4.46 27.55
CA ALA A 240 -0.01 3.17 27.62
C ALA A 240 0.82 2.00 27.07
N LEU A 241 1.71 2.24 26.09
CA LEU A 241 2.38 1.21 25.30
C LEU A 241 3.92 1.24 25.43
N ALA A 242 4.46 1.95 26.43
CA ALA A 242 5.92 2.00 26.70
C ALA A 242 6.58 0.63 26.88
N HIS A 243 5.80 -0.39 27.25
CA HIS A 243 6.27 -1.76 27.50
C HIS A 243 6.35 -2.62 26.23
N VAL A 244 5.79 -2.19 25.11
CA VAL A 244 5.76 -2.98 23.86
C VAL A 244 7.17 -3.04 23.27
N ARG A 245 7.60 -4.26 22.91
CA ARG A 245 8.94 -4.52 22.33
C ARG A 245 8.91 -5.35 21.08
N GLU A 246 7.79 -6.00 20.78
CA GLU A 246 7.65 -6.88 19.62
C GLU A 246 6.23 -6.85 19.06
N GLU A 247 6.14 -7.21 17.83
CA GLU A 247 4.90 -7.47 17.12
C GLU A 247 5.03 -8.70 16.21
N VAL A 248 3.91 -9.32 15.90
CA VAL A 248 3.79 -10.29 14.82
C VAL A 248 3.01 -9.63 13.69
N VAL A 249 3.58 -9.61 12.52
CA VAL A 249 2.96 -9.01 11.32
C VAL A 249 2.85 -10.04 10.22
N GLU A 250 1.81 -9.90 9.43
CA GLU A 250 1.67 -10.58 8.16
C GLU A 250 1.75 -9.54 7.05
N THR A 251 2.64 -9.75 6.09
CA THR A 251 2.63 -9.02 4.83
C THR A 251 2.21 -9.96 3.73
N SER A 252 1.32 -9.51 2.85
CA SER A 252 0.73 -10.35 1.81
C SER A 252 0.63 -9.64 0.47
N ALA A 253 0.60 -10.43 -0.59
CA ALA A 253 0.38 -9.99 -1.96
C ALA A 253 -0.68 -10.88 -2.61
N LEU A 254 -1.75 -10.25 -3.09
CA LEU A 254 -2.73 -10.86 -3.97
C LEU A 254 -2.28 -10.59 -5.41
N VAL A 255 -1.78 -11.61 -6.07
CA VAL A 255 -1.27 -11.54 -7.45
C VAL A 255 -2.33 -12.07 -8.40
N ALA A 256 -2.58 -11.36 -9.47
CA ALA A 256 -3.60 -11.68 -10.45
C ALA A 256 -3.04 -11.63 -11.87
N TRP A 257 -3.25 -12.71 -12.62
CA TRP A 257 -2.86 -12.84 -14.04
C TRP A 257 -4.09 -12.91 -14.94
N ARG A 258 -3.89 -12.68 -16.22
CA ARG A 258 -4.91 -13.00 -17.20
C ARG A 258 -5.24 -14.50 -17.15
N GLN A 259 -6.53 -14.81 -17.28
CA GLN A 259 -6.96 -16.20 -17.46
C GLN A 259 -6.46 -16.69 -18.82
N ALA A 260 -5.79 -17.85 -18.83
CA ALA A 260 -5.44 -18.49 -20.09
C ALA A 260 -6.72 -18.80 -20.87
N SER A 261 -6.75 -18.44 -22.14
CA SER A 261 -7.85 -18.71 -23.06
C SER A 261 -7.98 -20.21 -23.32
#